data_e3e76f14e0bf1ea327865bd46849e574
#
_entry.id   e3e76f14e0bf1ea327865bd46849e574
#
_cell.length_a   1.000
_cell.length_b   1.000
_cell.length_c   1.000
_cell.angle_alpha   90.00
_cell.angle_beta   90.00
_cell.angle_gamma   90.00
#
_symmetry.space_group_name_H-M   'P 1'
#
loop_
_entity.id
_entity.type
_entity.pdbx_description
1 polymer ?
#
loop_
_entity_poly.entity_id
_entity_poly.type
_entity_poly.pdbx_seq_one_letter_code
_entity_poly.pdbx_strand_id
1 'polypeptide(L)'
;MNQSVEPLLIRARELSRTGPLEDAIAAYEQLLEVAPELANSWYNLGRLRAHAGRHEAALAAYGEALARGADAPEQIFLNRALVFSDGLSRFELAEAELVSALQVNPEYLPALMNLANLAEDRGERELARRYYTRALSLRPWFFEALARYANLHEPQGPNDPVIDRLRRALAMPNPDALERASLGFALARLLDAVGAYPQAFDCATAANAASLQAKRQGGFEVGYDRAAQEARITALIAFFTPARIAELRTALKIETAPSPRPIFICGMFRSGSTLCEQVLASHPEVTMGGELALLPDLIARMLPGYPEALEGAGSAALRTLAGAYHDGLAASFPQAVQVSDKRTENFLHIGLIKLLFPEARIIHTERDPLDIAVSIYFLHLDHRVPYAHDLGDIAHYYTQYRRLMAHWQELFGPELYGFDYARFVTDQRTATEQLLAYCDLPWNEACMAFHAAASVVRTASVWQVRKPLYRSSLGRGQHYAEQLAQVRALLAATA
;
A
#
# COMPACT_ATOMS: atom_id res chain seq x y z
N MET A 1 -6.75 27.91 -39.15
CA MET A 1 -7.08 26.46 -39.05
C MET A 1 -7.89 26.03 -40.26
N ASN A 2 -7.50 24.90 -40.85
CA ASN A 2 -8.19 24.40 -42.05
C ASN A 2 -9.60 23.94 -41.66
N GLN A 3 -10.66 24.21 -42.49
CA GLN A 3 -12.05 23.87 -42.14
C GLN A 3 -12.30 22.40 -41.77
N SER A 4 -11.36 21.50 -42.07
CA SER A 4 -11.42 20.09 -41.70
C SER A 4 -10.90 19.74 -40.29
N VAL A 5 -10.08 20.59 -39.67
CA VAL A 5 -9.43 20.33 -38.38
C VAL A 5 -10.34 20.67 -37.18
N GLU A 6 -11.09 21.76 -37.29
CA GLU A 6 -11.95 22.25 -36.21
C GLU A 6 -13.01 21.21 -35.74
N PRO A 7 -13.78 20.56 -36.64
CA PRO A 7 -14.73 19.53 -36.24
C PRO A 7 -14.09 18.33 -35.55
N LEU A 8 -12.89 17.91 -36.00
CA LEU A 8 -12.16 16.81 -35.39
C LEU A 8 -11.68 17.18 -33.99
N LEU A 9 -11.19 18.39 -33.79
CA LEU A 9 -10.76 18.89 -32.50
C LEU A 9 -11.92 18.97 -31.50
N ILE A 10 -13.08 19.49 -31.93
CA ILE A 10 -14.29 19.55 -31.10
C ILE A 10 -14.70 18.15 -30.68
N ARG A 11 -14.80 17.21 -31.64
CA ARG A 11 -15.15 15.81 -31.38
C ARG A 11 -14.20 15.15 -30.38
N ALA A 12 -12.88 15.30 -30.58
CA ALA A 12 -11.87 14.71 -29.70
C ALA A 12 -11.98 15.25 -28.26
N ARG A 13 -12.23 16.55 -28.10
CA ARG A 13 -12.45 17.20 -26.79
C ARG A 13 -13.73 16.72 -26.11
N GLU A 14 -14.84 16.60 -26.85
CA GLU A 14 -16.10 16.09 -26.32
C GLU A 14 -15.97 14.64 -25.83
N LEU A 15 -15.40 13.75 -26.66
CA LEU A 15 -15.15 12.36 -26.29
C LEU A 15 -14.21 12.24 -25.10
N SER A 16 -13.18 13.08 -25.01
CA SER A 16 -12.27 13.09 -23.86
C SER A 16 -12.94 13.50 -22.56
N ARG A 17 -14.06 14.22 -22.62
CA ARG A 17 -14.78 14.70 -21.43
C ARG A 17 -15.85 13.72 -20.95
N THR A 18 -16.58 13.09 -21.86
CA THR A 18 -17.80 12.33 -21.54
C THR A 18 -17.95 11.01 -22.30
N GLY A 19 -17.05 10.71 -23.24
CA GLY A 19 -17.11 9.51 -24.07
C GLY A 19 -16.32 8.34 -23.50
N PRO A 20 -16.43 7.16 -24.13
CA PRO A 20 -15.58 6.02 -23.84
C PRO A 20 -14.11 6.35 -24.09
N LEU A 21 -13.22 5.81 -23.25
CA LEU A 21 -11.77 6.10 -23.29
C LEU A 21 -11.14 5.76 -24.64
N GLU A 22 -11.50 4.62 -25.22
CA GLU A 22 -10.97 4.15 -26.51
C GLU A 22 -11.42 5.04 -27.68
N ASP A 23 -12.68 5.51 -27.66
CA ASP A 23 -13.20 6.41 -28.67
C ASP A 23 -12.51 7.79 -28.60
N ALA A 24 -12.19 8.25 -27.41
CA ALA A 24 -11.43 9.48 -27.21
C ALA A 24 -10.01 9.36 -27.75
N ILE A 25 -9.32 8.24 -27.50
CA ILE A 25 -7.99 7.96 -28.03
C ILE A 25 -8.04 7.98 -29.57
N ALA A 26 -8.95 7.22 -30.17
CA ALA A 26 -9.09 7.14 -31.63
C ALA A 26 -9.39 8.50 -32.26
N ALA A 27 -10.22 9.34 -31.61
CA ALA A 27 -10.52 10.67 -32.12
C ALA A 27 -9.32 11.62 -32.11
N TYR A 28 -8.46 11.56 -31.05
CA TYR A 28 -7.21 12.33 -31.03
C TYR A 28 -6.19 11.78 -32.04
N GLU A 29 -6.10 10.48 -32.24
CA GLU A 29 -5.24 9.86 -33.26
C GLU A 29 -5.65 10.35 -34.65
N GLN A 30 -6.95 10.29 -35.02
CA GLN A 30 -7.48 10.80 -36.27
C GLN A 30 -7.22 12.31 -36.46
N LEU A 31 -7.38 13.11 -35.42
CA LEU A 31 -7.06 14.54 -35.45
C LEU A 31 -5.58 14.77 -35.78
N LEU A 32 -4.69 14.01 -35.12
CA LEU A 32 -3.23 14.18 -35.22
C LEU A 32 -2.64 13.61 -36.51
N GLU A 33 -3.34 12.71 -37.21
CA GLU A 33 -3.02 12.32 -38.61
C GLU A 33 -3.19 13.49 -39.57
N VAL A 34 -4.20 14.36 -39.33
CA VAL A 34 -4.50 15.50 -40.22
C VAL A 34 -3.77 16.76 -39.77
N ALA A 35 -3.53 16.94 -38.49
CA ALA A 35 -2.94 18.14 -37.88
C ALA A 35 -1.87 17.77 -36.82
N PRO A 36 -0.73 17.16 -37.26
CA PRO A 36 0.32 16.70 -36.35
C PRO A 36 1.02 17.84 -35.59
N GLU A 37 0.87 19.09 -36.00
CA GLU A 37 1.44 20.28 -35.35
C GLU A 37 0.73 20.66 -34.04
N LEU A 38 -0.44 20.09 -33.74
CA LEU A 38 -1.23 20.46 -32.55
C LEU A 38 -0.63 19.91 -31.26
N ALA A 39 0.33 20.61 -30.68
CA ALA A 39 1.09 20.21 -29.51
C ALA A 39 0.21 19.80 -28.32
N ASN A 40 -0.83 20.60 -28.00
CA ASN A 40 -1.73 20.31 -26.90
C ASN A 40 -2.64 19.10 -27.15
N SER A 41 -2.87 18.71 -28.40
CA SER A 41 -3.60 17.50 -28.74
C SER A 41 -2.74 16.25 -28.50
N TRP A 42 -1.44 16.31 -28.76
CA TRP A 42 -0.49 15.28 -28.37
C TRP A 42 -0.43 15.09 -26.84
N TYR A 43 -0.45 16.18 -26.07
CA TYR A 43 -0.53 16.11 -24.62
C TYR A 43 -1.80 15.39 -24.15
N ASN A 44 -2.97 15.75 -24.72
CA ASN A 44 -4.22 15.11 -24.35
C ASN A 44 -4.25 13.61 -24.73
N LEU A 45 -3.71 13.23 -25.90
CA LEU A 45 -3.55 11.83 -26.30
C LEU A 45 -2.65 11.08 -25.32
N GLY A 46 -1.54 11.69 -24.88
CA GLY A 46 -0.65 11.12 -23.86
C GLY A 46 -1.38 10.82 -22.55
N ARG A 47 -2.21 11.76 -22.06
CA ARG A 47 -3.04 11.58 -20.87
C ARG A 47 -4.03 10.42 -21.00
N LEU A 48 -4.73 10.33 -22.12
CA LEU A 48 -5.69 9.26 -22.38
C LEU A 48 -5.00 7.88 -22.46
N ARG A 49 -3.87 7.80 -23.15
CA ARG A 49 -3.06 6.56 -23.24
C ARG A 49 -2.50 6.14 -21.89
N ALA A 50 -2.06 7.09 -21.05
CA ALA A 50 -1.63 6.81 -19.69
C ALA A 50 -2.78 6.23 -18.84
N HIS A 51 -3.97 6.82 -18.95
CA HIS A 51 -5.18 6.30 -18.28
C HIS A 51 -5.57 4.91 -18.77
N ALA A 52 -5.36 4.60 -20.06
CA ALA A 52 -5.58 3.27 -20.66
C ALA A 52 -4.47 2.25 -20.29
N GLY A 53 -3.49 2.61 -19.45
CA GLY A 53 -2.34 1.76 -19.13
C GLY A 53 -1.33 1.59 -20.29
N ARG A 54 -1.45 2.36 -21.39
CA ARG A 54 -0.56 2.31 -22.55
C ARG A 54 0.65 3.20 -22.32
N HIS A 55 1.47 2.84 -21.33
CA HIS A 55 2.51 3.70 -20.77
C HIS A 55 3.55 4.18 -21.77
N GLU A 56 4.15 3.29 -22.58
CA GLU A 56 5.16 3.66 -23.57
C GLU A 56 4.55 4.54 -24.69
N ALA A 57 3.33 4.25 -25.11
CA ALA A 57 2.62 5.07 -26.09
C ALA A 57 2.24 6.46 -25.53
N ALA A 58 1.96 6.56 -24.23
CA ALA A 58 1.75 7.83 -23.53
C ALA A 58 3.02 8.67 -23.51
N LEU A 59 4.16 8.07 -23.14
CA LEU A 59 5.47 8.74 -23.15
C LEU A 59 5.85 9.26 -24.53
N ALA A 60 5.59 8.49 -25.60
CA ALA A 60 5.81 8.92 -26.96
C ALA A 60 4.96 10.16 -27.31
N ALA A 61 3.65 10.15 -26.98
CA ALA A 61 2.77 11.27 -27.21
C ALA A 61 3.17 12.53 -26.43
N TYR A 62 3.60 12.39 -25.17
CA TYR A 62 4.16 13.51 -24.39
C TYR A 62 5.45 14.04 -25.00
N GLY A 63 6.31 13.18 -25.57
CA GLY A 63 7.51 13.59 -26.31
C GLY A 63 7.17 14.47 -27.50
N GLU A 64 6.15 14.06 -28.30
CA GLU A 64 5.67 14.84 -29.45
C GLU A 64 5.07 16.20 -29.02
N ALA A 65 4.35 16.24 -27.87
CA ALA A 65 3.84 17.49 -27.32
C ALA A 65 4.95 18.47 -26.96
N LEU A 66 6.00 18.00 -26.29
CA LEU A 66 7.18 18.82 -25.92
C LEU A 66 7.94 19.30 -27.17
N ALA A 67 8.16 18.44 -28.15
CA ALA A 67 8.87 18.76 -29.39
C ALA A 67 8.18 19.86 -30.20
N ARG A 68 6.82 19.98 -30.09
CA ARG A 68 6.01 20.97 -30.76
C ARG A 68 5.68 22.21 -29.93
N GLY A 69 6.25 22.33 -28.72
CA GLY A 69 6.11 23.49 -27.88
C GLY A 69 4.72 23.63 -27.26
N ALA A 70 4.23 22.58 -26.60
CA ALA A 70 2.97 22.66 -25.83
C ALA A 70 3.03 23.73 -24.72
N ASP A 71 1.87 24.31 -24.39
CA ASP A 71 1.74 25.51 -23.57
C ASP A 71 2.23 25.39 -22.12
N ALA A 72 2.20 24.19 -21.53
CA ALA A 72 2.57 23.94 -20.13
C ALA A 72 3.55 22.76 -20.03
N PRO A 73 4.83 22.92 -20.44
CA PRO A 73 5.78 21.84 -20.47
C PRO A 73 6.07 21.25 -19.07
N GLU A 74 5.99 22.04 -18.00
CA GLU A 74 6.13 21.53 -16.60
C GLU A 74 5.04 20.50 -16.26
N GLN A 75 3.83 20.65 -16.79
CA GLN A 75 2.75 19.70 -16.58
C GLN A 75 2.97 18.40 -17.38
N ILE A 76 3.59 18.51 -18.56
CA ILE A 76 3.94 17.33 -19.36
C ILE A 76 5.03 16.53 -18.66
N PHE A 77 6.08 17.20 -18.17
CA PHE A 77 7.14 16.57 -17.40
C PHE A 77 6.57 15.87 -16.14
N LEU A 78 5.64 16.51 -15.42
CA LEU A 78 4.95 15.87 -14.29
C LEU A 78 4.22 14.60 -14.71
N ASN A 79 3.44 14.63 -15.79
CA ASN A 79 2.68 13.46 -16.25
C ASN A 79 3.59 12.33 -16.74
N ARG A 80 4.72 12.64 -17.39
CA ARG A 80 5.75 11.66 -17.74
C ARG A 80 6.34 11.02 -16.49
N ALA A 81 6.64 11.83 -15.47
CA ALA A 81 7.13 11.33 -14.19
C ALA A 81 6.15 10.35 -13.53
N LEU A 82 4.86 10.66 -13.53
CA LEU A 82 3.83 9.74 -13.01
C LEU A 82 3.75 8.43 -13.81
N VAL A 83 3.90 8.49 -15.14
CA VAL A 83 3.96 7.26 -15.97
C VAL A 83 5.21 6.46 -15.61
N PHE A 84 6.36 7.09 -15.40
CA PHE A 84 7.58 6.39 -15.00
C PHE A 84 7.49 5.79 -13.60
N SER A 85 6.95 6.53 -12.61
CA SER A 85 6.88 6.06 -11.21
C SER A 85 5.80 5.02 -10.99
N ASP A 86 4.57 5.29 -11.42
CA ASP A 86 3.39 4.51 -11.06
C ASP A 86 3.09 3.43 -12.11
N GLY A 87 3.34 3.74 -13.39
CA GLY A 87 3.10 2.83 -14.49
C GLY A 87 4.23 1.84 -14.75
N LEU A 88 5.49 2.30 -14.65
CA LEU A 88 6.67 1.53 -15.09
C LEU A 88 7.65 1.23 -13.94
N SER A 89 7.46 1.77 -12.75
CA SER A 89 8.37 1.66 -11.59
C SER A 89 9.82 2.08 -11.89
N ARG A 90 9.99 3.06 -12.80
CA ARG A 90 11.30 3.62 -13.21
C ARG A 90 11.56 4.94 -12.48
N PHE A 91 11.92 4.85 -11.19
CA PHE A 91 11.95 5.99 -10.27
C PHE A 91 13.02 7.04 -10.61
N GLU A 92 14.17 6.64 -11.15
CA GLU A 92 15.24 7.57 -11.56
C GLU A 92 14.80 8.44 -12.74
N LEU A 93 14.06 7.84 -13.68
CA LEU A 93 13.50 8.59 -14.82
C LEU A 93 12.38 9.52 -14.35
N ALA A 94 11.55 9.09 -13.43
CA ALA A 94 10.52 9.94 -12.83
C ALA A 94 11.13 11.18 -12.16
N GLU A 95 12.21 11.01 -11.39
CA GLU A 95 12.92 12.11 -10.76
C GLU A 95 13.51 13.09 -11.78
N ALA A 96 14.14 12.58 -12.84
CA ALA A 96 14.70 13.43 -13.91
C ALA A 96 13.63 14.29 -14.59
N GLU A 97 12.45 13.74 -14.84
CA GLU A 97 11.31 14.47 -15.40
C GLU A 97 10.81 15.57 -14.43
N LEU A 98 10.68 15.26 -13.13
CA LEU A 98 10.27 16.25 -12.13
C LEU A 98 11.29 17.39 -11.97
N VAL A 99 12.58 17.07 -12.04
CA VAL A 99 13.64 18.08 -12.06
C VAL A 99 13.51 18.96 -13.31
N SER A 100 13.22 18.37 -14.47
CA SER A 100 12.97 19.11 -15.71
C SER A 100 11.75 20.04 -15.58
N ALA A 101 10.68 19.59 -14.91
CA ALA A 101 9.53 20.44 -14.61
C ALA A 101 9.94 21.67 -13.77
N LEU A 102 10.81 21.50 -12.76
CA LEU A 102 11.30 22.61 -11.93
C LEU A 102 12.34 23.50 -12.63
N GLN A 103 13.02 23.00 -13.67
CA GLN A 103 13.88 23.86 -14.52
C GLN A 103 13.06 24.84 -15.35
N VAL A 104 11.89 24.39 -15.82
CA VAL A 104 10.92 25.23 -16.56
C VAL A 104 10.18 26.17 -15.62
N ASN A 105 9.63 25.65 -14.54
CA ASN A 105 8.90 26.40 -13.54
C ASN A 105 9.40 26.08 -12.13
N PRO A 106 10.33 26.87 -11.57
CA PRO A 106 10.92 26.64 -10.26
C PRO A 106 9.92 26.66 -9.09
N GLU A 107 8.74 27.22 -9.27
CA GLU A 107 7.66 27.33 -8.27
C GLU A 107 6.54 26.30 -8.47
N TYR A 108 6.74 25.32 -9.36
CA TYR A 108 5.73 24.32 -9.68
C TYR A 108 5.50 23.36 -8.52
N LEU A 109 4.53 23.68 -7.68
CA LEU A 109 4.20 22.92 -6.46
C LEU A 109 3.98 21.42 -6.69
N PRO A 110 3.26 20.95 -7.76
CA PRO A 110 3.09 19.53 -7.98
C PRO A 110 4.41 18.77 -8.17
N ALA A 111 5.40 19.35 -8.84
CA ALA A 111 6.72 18.71 -8.99
C ALA A 111 7.47 18.64 -7.65
N LEU A 112 7.41 19.70 -6.83
CA LEU A 112 8.01 19.70 -5.49
C LEU A 112 7.39 18.62 -4.61
N MET A 113 6.06 18.46 -4.64
CA MET A 113 5.36 17.42 -3.88
C MET A 113 5.74 16.01 -4.33
N ASN A 114 5.80 15.77 -5.64
CA ASN A 114 6.16 14.45 -6.16
C ASN A 114 7.63 14.09 -5.91
N LEU A 115 8.56 15.06 -6.00
CA LEU A 115 9.96 14.86 -5.60
C LEU A 115 10.08 14.54 -4.11
N ALA A 116 9.30 15.22 -3.27
CA ALA A 116 9.26 14.90 -1.84
C ALA A 116 8.73 13.49 -1.58
N ASN A 117 7.67 13.07 -2.27
CA ASN A 117 7.11 11.72 -2.15
C ASN A 117 8.12 10.65 -2.61
N LEU A 118 8.81 10.86 -3.76
CA LEU A 118 9.88 9.94 -4.20
C LEU A 118 11.02 9.84 -3.19
N ALA A 119 11.40 10.96 -2.58
CA ALA A 119 12.42 10.96 -1.53
C ALA A 119 11.93 10.22 -0.27
N GLU A 120 10.64 10.32 0.10
CA GLU A 120 10.05 9.50 1.17
C GLU A 120 10.11 8.01 0.85
N ASP A 121 9.71 7.60 -0.35
CA ASP A 121 9.73 6.20 -0.79
C ASP A 121 11.14 5.60 -0.75
N ARG A 122 12.17 6.41 -1.04
CA ARG A 122 13.58 6.04 -0.92
C ARG A 122 14.14 6.14 0.50
N GLY A 123 13.39 6.75 1.45
CA GLY A 123 13.84 6.98 2.82
C GLY A 123 14.81 8.15 2.99
N GLU A 124 14.87 9.04 2.02
CA GLU A 124 15.72 10.24 2.00
C GLU A 124 15.03 11.38 2.76
N ARG A 125 14.86 11.21 4.08
CA ARG A 125 14.07 12.07 4.95
C ARG A 125 14.42 13.56 4.85
N GLU A 126 15.70 13.89 4.86
CA GLU A 126 16.14 15.30 4.81
C GLU A 126 15.91 15.90 3.43
N LEU A 127 15.99 15.10 2.37
CA LEU A 127 15.66 15.55 1.02
C LEU A 127 14.16 15.82 0.90
N ALA A 128 13.30 14.91 1.37
CA ALA A 128 11.84 15.11 1.41
C ALA A 128 11.48 16.37 2.21
N ARG A 129 12.08 16.56 3.40
CA ARG A 129 11.88 17.78 4.22
C ARG A 129 12.23 19.04 3.46
N ARG A 130 13.34 19.07 2.71
CA ARG A 130 13.75 20.26 1.91
C ARG A 130 12.70 20.60 0.85
N TYR A 131 12.16 19.60 0.13
CA TYR A 131 11.13 19.84 -0.87
C TYR A 131 9.83 20.35 -0.24
N TYR A 132 9.35 19.73 0.85
CA TYR A 132 8.17 20.23 1.56
C TYR A 132 8.38 21.64 2.13
N THR A 133 9.56 21.93 2.68
CA THR A 133 9.89 23.28 3.18
C THR A 133 9.84 24.31 2.04
N ARG A 134 10.37 23.96 0.86
CA ARG A 134 10.29 24.83 -0.33
C ARG A 134 8.84 25.04 -0.77
N ALA A 135 8.02 23.98 -0.81
CA ALA A 135 6.59 24.11 -1.12
C ALA A 135 5.87 25.02 -0.12
N LEU A 136 6.19 24.89 1.19
CA LEU A 136 5.62 25.71 2.26
C LEU A 136 6.14 27.15 2.28
N SER A 137 7.33 27.44 1.71
CA SER A 137 7.81 28.82 1.54
C SER A 137 7.08 29.54 0.41
N LEU A 138 6.69 28.82 -0.64
CA LEU A 138 5.91 29.36 -1.75
C LEU A 138 4.42 29.53 -1.37
N ARG A 139 3.89 28.55 -0.64
CA ARG A 139 2.50 28.55 -0.20
C ARG A 139 2.42 28.15 1.29
N PRO A 140 2.45 29.10 2.22
CA PRO A 140 2.54 28.85 3.67
C PRO A 140 1.42 27.95 4.24
N TRP A 141 0.22 27.98 3.65
CA TRP A 141 -0.93 27.18 4.01
C TRP A 141 -1.28 26.14 2.94
N PHE A 142 -0.26 25.52 2.37
CA PHE A 142 -0.43 24.31 1.55
C PHE A 142 -0.61 23.13 2.50
N PHE A 143 -1.85 22.77 2.82
CA PHE A 143 -2.19 21.85 3.89
C PHE A 143 -1.64 20.44 3.69
N GLU A 144 -1.63 19.96 2.44
CA GLU A 144 -1.01 18.67 2.10
C GLU A 144 0.49 18.65 2.43
N ALA A 145 1.23 19.67 1.97
CA ALA A 145 2.66 19.79 2.26
C ALA A 145 2.92 19.93 3.76
N LEU A 146 2.06 20.66 4.49
CA LEU A 146 2.18 20.84 5.92
C LEU A 146 1.98 19.51 6.68
N ALA A 147 0.99 18.72 6.32
CA ALA A 147 0.73 17.43 6.91
C ALA A 147 1.90 16.44 6.64
N ARG A 148 2.40 16.39 5.39
CA ARG A 148 3.56 15.57 5.01
C ARG A 148 4.83 16.01 5.74
N TYR A 149 5.14 17.31 5.75
CA TYR A 149 6.26 17.85 6.52
C TYR A 149 6.18 17.49 7.99
N ALA A 150 4.99 17.65 8.60
CA ALA A 150 4.78 17.30 9.99
C ALA A 150 5.01 15.80 10.28
N ASN A 151 4.68 14.90 9.34
CA ASN A 151 4.95 13.46 9.49
C ASN A 151 6.45 13.14 9.52
N LEU A 152 7.30 14.00 8.95
CA LEU A 152 8.77 13.89 9.01
C LEU A 152 9.37 14.64 10.20
N HIS A 153 8.60 15.45 10.90
CA HIS A 153 9.09 16.26 12.00
C HIS A 153 9.17 15.45 13.32
N GLU A 154 10.26 15.65 14.08
CA GLU A 154 10.44 15.14 15.44
C GLU A 154 10.22 16.30 16.42
N PRO A 155 9.12 16.30 17.18
CA PRO A 155 8.76 17.42 18.04
C PRO A 155 9.70 17.50 19.25
N GLN A 156 10.05 18.73 19.65
CA GLN A 156 10.94 18.99 20.78
C GLN A 156 10.19 19.10 22.12
N GLY A 157 8.86 19.07 22.10
CA GLY A 157 8.01 19.16 23.27
C GLY A 157 6.59 19.62 22.95
N PRO A 158 5.72 19.79 23.96
CA PRO A 158 4.31 20.14 23.74
C PRO A 158 4.08 21.50 23.05
N ASN A 159 5.05 22.41 23.15
CA ASN A 159 4.99 23.76 22.56
C ASN A 159 5.76 23.86 21.25
N ASP A 160 5.96 22.74 20.54
CA ASP A 160 6.66 22.73 19.26
C ASP A 160 5.92 23.59 18.22
N PRO A 161 6.63 24.46 17.47
CA PRO A 161 6.02 25.38 16.50
C PRO A 161 5.20 24.66 15.39
N VAL A 162 5.56 23.43 15.06
CA VAL A 162 4.82 22.64 14.05
C VAL A 162 3.47 22.19 14.61
N ILE A 163 3.41 21.81 15.89
CA ILE A 163 2.15 21.49 16.58
C ILE A 163 1.22 22.71 16.55
N ASP A 164 1.73 23.90 16.90
CA ASP A 164 0.92 25.12 16.88
C ASP A 164 0.49 25.53 15.46
N ARG A 165 1.34 25.28 14.47
CA ARG A 165 0.99 25.55 13.06
C ARG A 165 -0.13 24.62 12.57
N LEU A 166 -0.10 23.33 12.94
CA LEU A 166 -1.17 22.37 12.61
C LEU A 166 -2.49 22.75 13.31
N ARG A 167 -2.45 23.15 14.60
CA ARG A 167 -3.64 23.63 15.33
C ARG A 167 -4.28 24.84 14.63
N ARG A 168 -3.44 25.82 14.23
CA ARG A 168 -3.93 26.99 13.48
C ARG A 168 -4.51 26.60 12.11
N ALA A 169 -3.87 25.69 11.38
CA ALA A 169 -4.38 25.20 10.10
C ALA A 169 -5.76 24.55 10.25
N LEU A 170 -5.94 23.69 11.25
CA LEU A 170 -7.23 23.04 11.54
C LEU A 170 -8.33 24.00 12.00
N ALA A 171 -7.98 25.14 12.61
CA ALA A 171 -8.90 26.18 13.01
C ALA A 171 -9.36 27.09 11.85
N MET A 172 -8.73 27.02 10.69
CA MET A 172 -9.11 27.76 9.50
C MET A 172 -10.42 27.21 8.89
N PRO A 173 -11.25 28.04 8.22
CA PRO A 173 -12.44 27.57 7.54
C PRO A 173 -12.15 26.81 6.23
N ASN A 174 -10.97 27.02 5.63
CA ASN A 174 -10.62 26.61 4.28
C ASN A 174 -10.24 25.14 4.06
N PRO A 175 -9.67 24.39 5.03
CA PRO A 175 -9.34 23.00 4.77
C PRO A 175 -10.60 22.18 4.45
N ASP A 176 -10.56 21.41 3.37
CA ASP A 176 -11.60 20.43 3.06
C ASP A 176 -11.53 19.20 3.99
N ALA A 177 -12.41 18.23 3.78
CA ALA A 177 -12.46 17.04 4.66
C ALA A 177 -11.18 16.18 4.58
N LEU A 178 -10.57 16.04 3.39
CA LEU A 178 -9.35 15.30 3.19
C LEU A 178 -8.14 15.98 3.84
N GLU A 179 -8.05 17.30 3.67
CA GLU A 179 -7.02 18.12 4.29
C GLU A 179 -7.13 18.12 5.81
N ARG A 180 -8.36 18.23 6.35
CA ARG A 180 -8.62 18.09 7.80
C ARG A 180 -8.18 16.73 8.34
N ALA A 181 -8.46 15.65 7.61
CA ALA A 181 -8.01 14.33 7.99
C ALA A 181 -6.47 14.26 8.05
N SER A 182 -5.79 14.69 6.98
CA SER A 182 -4.33 14.66 6.87
C SER A 182 -3.64 15.49 7.95
N LEU A 183 -4.12 16.72 8.19
CA LEU A 183 -3.60 17.60 9.25
C LEU A 183 -3.88 17.01 10.65
N GLY A 184 -5.08 16.44 10.86
CA GLY A 184 -5.49 15.86 12.13
C GLY A 184 -4.64 14.63 12.50
N PHE A 185 -4.39 13.71 11.58
CA PHE A 185 -3.51 12.57 11.82
C PHE A 185 -2.05 13.00 12.07
N ALA A 186 -1.56 13.99 11.33
CA ALA A 186 -0.24 14.56 11.56
C ALA A 186 -0.13 15.19 12.96
N LEU A 187 -1.14 15.93 13.40
CA LEU A 187 -1.20 16.51 14.75
C LEU A 187 -1.28 15.42 15.83
N ALA A 188 -2.15 14.41 15.63
CA ALA A 188 -2.26 13.29 16.57
C ALA A 188 -0.92 12.57 16.77
N ARG A 189 -0.17 12.33 15.68
CA ARG A 189 1.17 11.73 15.74
C ARG A 189 2.17 12.57 16.55
N LEU A 190 2.18 13.90 16.35
CA LEU A 190 3.09 14.79 17.08
C LEU A 190 2.72 14.88 18.57
N LEU A 191 1.43 14.92 18.89
CA LEU A 191 0.94 14.92 20.26
C LEU A 191 1.25 13.60 20.99
N ASP A 192 1.09 12.45 20.30
CA ASP A 192 1.49 11.14 20.81
C ASP A 192 3.00 11.12 21.14
N ALA A 193 3.82 11.64 20.23
CA ALA A 193 5.28 11.68 20.38
C ALA A 193 5.75 12.52 21.59
N VAL A 194 4.97 13.52 22.00
CA VAL A 194 5.27 14.37 23.18
C VAL A 194 4.53 13.93 24.44
N GLY A 195 3.83 12.77 24.42
CA GLY A 195 3.11 12.22 25.57
C GLY A 195 1.78 12.89 25.88
N ALA A 196 1.25 13.74 25.00
CA ALA A 196 -0.06 14.38 25.15
C ALA A 196 -1.19 13.45 24.68
N TYR A 197 -1.27 12.25 25.28
CA TYR A 197 -2.08 11.12 24.81
C TYR A 197 -3.59 11.42 24.69
N PRO A 198 -4.27 12.08 25.66
CA PRO A 198 -5.69 12.40 25.51
C PRO A 198 -5.94 13.28 24.30
N GLN A 199 -5.17 14.36 24.13
CA GLN A 199 -5.31 15.26 22.99
C GLN A 199 -4.97 14.57 21.64
N ALA A 200 -3.96 13.66 21.66
CA ALA A 200 -3.60 12.86 20.48
C ALA A 200 -4.78 11.98 20.06
N PHE A 201 -5.47 11.36 21.01
CA PHE A 201 -6.62 10.50 20.74
C PHE A 201 -7.80 11.30 20.18
N ASP A 202 -8.13 12.45 20.79
CA ASP A 202 -9.18 13.35 20.31
C ASP A 202 -8.91 13.81 18.87
N CYS A 203 -7.67 14.18 18.57
CA CYS A 203 -7.25 14.54 17.20
C CYS A 203 -7.40 13.38 16.22
N ALA A 204 -7.01 12.15 16.61
CA ALA A 204 -7.17 10.96 15.79
C ALA A 204 -8.65 10.66 15.52
N THR A 205 -9.51 10.83 16.53
CA THR A 205 -10.96 10.64 16.40
C THR A 205 -11.56 11.64 15.42
N ALA A 206 -11.23 12.91 15.54
CA ALA A 206 -11.68 13.96 14.62
C ALA A 206 -11.15 13.72 13.19
N ALA A 207 -9.89 13.26 13.06
CA ALA A 207 -9.28 12.94 11.78
C ALA A 207 -9.96 11.75 11.08
N ASN A 208 -10.31 10.69 11.82
CA ASN A 208 -11.06 9.55 11.30
C ASN A 208 -12.45 9.98 10.79
N ALA A 209 -13.17 10.83 11.54
CA ALA A 209 -14.46 11.39 11.11
C ALA A 209 -14.33 12.21 9.81
N ALA A 210 -13.30 13.06 9.72
CA ALA A 210 -13.02 13.84 8.51
C ALA A 210 -12.64 12.94 7.32
N SER A 211 -11.85 11.88 7.55
CA SER A 211 -11.50 10.89 6.51
C SER A 211 -12.74 10.18 5.95
N LEU A 212 -13.66 9.75 6.81
CA LEU A 212 -14.94 9.16 6.38
C LEU A 212 -15.79 10.16 5.58
N GLN A 213 -15.81 11.43 6.00
CA GLN A 213 -16.50 12.48 5.26
C GLN A 213 -15.90 12.68 3.87
N ALA A 214 -14.57 12.76 3.76
CA ALA A 214 -13.88 12.91 2.48
C ALA A 214 -14.17 11.74 1.53
N LYS A 215 -14.17 10.50 2.03
CA LYS A 215 -14.50 9.31 1.26
C LYS A 215 -15.94 9.35 0.71
N ARG A 216 -16.92 9.73 1.55
CA ARG A 216 -18.31 9.89 1.10
C ARG A 216 -18.44 10.95 0.01
N GLN A 217 -17.76 12.08 0.17
CA GLN A 217 -17.72 13.15 -0.84
C GLN A 217 -17.07 12.71 -2.15
N GLY A 218 -16.06 11.83 -2.08
CA GLY A 218 -15.40 11.21 -3.24
C GLY A 218 -16.20 10.09 -3.91
N GLY A 219 -17.42 9.78 -3.43
CA GLY A 219 -18.28 8.74 -4.00
C GLY A 219 -17.87 7.31 -3.62
N PHE A 220 -16.97 7.14 -2.65
CA PHE A 220 -16.60 5.81 -2.17
C PHE A 220 -17.65 5.28 -1.19
N GLU A 221 -17.94 3.99 -1.28
CA GLU A 221 -18.67 3.29 -0.25
C GLU A 221 -17.86 3.31 1.04
N VAL A 222 -18.47 3.75 2.13
CA VAL A 222 -17.83 3.86 3.43
C VAL A 222 -18.58 3.05 4.46
N GLY A 223 -17.84 2.30 5.23
CA GLY A 223 -18.33 1.44 6.29
C GLY A 223 -17.73 0.04 6.20
N TYR A 224 -17.61 -0.57 7.35
CA TYR A 224 -17.17 -1.93 7.47
C TYR A 224 -18.38 -2.83 7.72
N ASP A 225 -18.64 -3.76 6.81
CA ASP A 225 -19.73 -4.73 6.95
C ASP A 225 -19.26 -5.91 7.81
N ARG A 226 -19.64 -5.88 9.10
CA ARG A 226 -19.31 -6.93 10.07
C ARG A 226 -19.93 -8.26 9.68
N ALA A 227 -21.19 -8.25 9.21
CA ALA A 227 -21.92 -9.48 8.86
C ALA A 227 -21.29 -10.15 7.63
N ALA A 228 -20.94 -9.38 6.60
CA ALA A 228 -20.24 -9.91 5.42
C ALA A 228 -18.88 -10.50 5.80
N GLN A 229 -18.12 -9.85 6.69
CA GLN A 229 -16.84 -10.39 7.16
C GLN A 229 -17.01 -11.68 7.97
N GLU A 230 -17.98 -11.74 8.87
CA GLU A 230 -18.29 -12.97 9.62
C GLU A 230 -18.70 -14.11 8.70
N ALA A 231 -19.56 -13.84 7.72
CA ALA A 231 -19.98 -14.82 6.73
C ALA A 231 -18.79 -15.35 5.93
N ARG A 232 -17.91 -14.47 5.46
CA ARG A 232 -16.69 -14.83 4.73
C ARG A 232 -15.77 -15.74 5.55
N ILE A 233 -15.50 -15.38 6.80
CA ILE A 233 -14.64 -16.19 7.68
C ILE A 233 -15.30 -17.55 7.97
N THR A 234 -16.61 -17.57 8.21
CA THR A 234 -17.36 -18.80 8.45
C THR A 234 -17.33 -19.72 7.23
N ALA A 235 -17.49 -19.19 6.02
CA ALA A 235 -17.40 -19.94 4.78
C ALA A 235 -16.01 -20.57 4.57
N LEU A 236 -14.92 -19.79 4.84
CA LEU A 236 -13.55 -20.30 4.78
C LEU A 236 -13.32 -21.46 5.75
N ILE A 237 -13.74 -21.32 7.00
CA ILE A 237 -13.61 -22.37 8.02
C ILE A 237 -14.44 -23.61 7.63
N ALA A 238 -15.64 -23.43 7.14
CA ALA A 238 -16.52 -24.53 6.74
C ALA A 238 -15.98 -25.30 5.53
N PHE A 239 -15.39 -24.60 4.57
CA PHE A 239 -14.84 -25.21 3.36
C PHE A 239 -13.56 -25.99 3.62
N PHE A 240 -12.58 -25.39 4.32
CA PHE A 240 -11.26 -25.99 4.54
C PHE A 240 -11.25 -26.91 5.76
N THR A 241 -11.87 -28.09 5.63
CA THR A 241 -11.79 -29.15 6.64
C THR A 241 -10.61 -30.08 6.39
N PRO A 242 -10.13 -30.85 7.40
CA PRO A 242 -9.05 -31.83 7.20
C PRO A 242 -9.34 -32.83 6.08
N ALA A 243 -10.59 -33.32 6.01
CA ALA A 243 -11.04 -34.27 4.99
C ALA A 243 -11.00 -33.64 3.59
N ARG A 244 -11.49 -32.40 3.46
CA ARG A 244 -11.53 -31.67 2.18
C ARG A 244 -10.13 -31.35 1.68
N ILE A 245 -9.22 -30.94 2.57
CA ILE A 245 -7.81 -30.69 2.24
C ILE A 245 -7.13 -31.96 1.73
N ALA A 246 -7.33 -33.10 2.40
CA ALA A 246 -6.78 -34.38 1.99
C ALA A 246 -7.29 -34.82 0.61
N GLU A 247 -8.59 -34.67 0.36
CA GLU A 247 -9.22 -34.93 -0.94
C GLU A 247 -8.60 -34.08 -2.04
N LEU A 248 -8.54 -32.74 -1.84
CA LEU A 248 -8.02 -31.81 -2.83
C LEU A 248 -6.53 -32.00 -3.08
N ARG A 249 -5.74 -32.24 -2.06
CA ARG A 249 -4.30 -32.57 -2.21
C ARG A 249 -4.10 -33.83 -3.07
N THR A 250 -4.90 -34.86 -2.83
CA THR A 250 -4.85 -36.11 -3.62
C THR A 250 -5.25 -35.87 -5.09
N ALA A 251 -6.25 -35.04 -5.34
CA ALA A 251 -6.73 -34.73 -6.69
C ALA A 251 -5.77 -33.79 -7.45
N LEU A 252 -5.12 -32.86 -6.75
CA LEU A 252 -4.25 -31.86 -7.37
C LEU A 252 -2.92 -32.45 -7.83
N LYS A 253 -2.30 -33.34 -7.04
CA LYS A 253 -0.97 -33.93 -7.32
C LYS A 253 0.03 -32.86 -7.79
N ILE A 254 0.11 -31.74 -7.08
CA ILE A 254 1.06 -30.68 -7.41
C ILE A 254 2.45 -31.16 -7.01
N GLU A 255 3.35 -31.14 -7.98
CA GLU A 255 4.78 -31.37 -7.77
C GLU A 255 5.43 -30.10 -7.21
N THR A 256 6.64 -30.25 -6.63
CA THR A 256 7.42 -29.12 -6.11
C THR A 256 7.57 -28.03 -7.14
N ALA A 257 7.19 -26.81 -6.80
CA ALA A 257 7.30 -25.68 -7.71
C ALA A 257 8.78 -25.34 -8.02
N PRO A 258 9.11 -25.03 -9.29
CA PRO A 258 10.43 -24.52 -9.64
C PRO A 258 10.70 -23.14 -8.98
N SER A 259 11.93 -22.63 -9.09
CA SER A 259 12.24 -21.25 -8.67
C SER A 259 11.54 -20.23 -9.59
N PRO A 260 11.13 -19.06 -9.07
CA PRO A 260 11.28 -18.62 -7.68
C PRO A 260 10.22 -19.23 -6.74
N ARG A 261 10.65 -19.61 -5.54
CA ARG A 261 9.75 -20.13 -4.50
C ARG A 261 9.13 -18.99 -3.71
N PRO A 262 7.79 -18.95 -3.51
CA PRO A 262 7.16 -17.90 -2.72
C PRO A 262 7.33 -18.12 -1.22
N ILE A 263 7.57 -17.02 -0.48
CA ILE A 263 7.44 -16.93 0.98
C ILE A 263 6.26 -16.01 1.24
N PHE A 264 5.15 -16.55 1.75
CA PHE A 264 3.98 -15.74 2.06
C PHE A 264 4.08 -15.17 3.48
N ILE A 265 3.91 -13.85 3.59
CA ILE A 265 3.86 -13.15 4.88
C ILE A 265 2.47 -12.58 5.05
N CYS A 266 1.83 -12.94 6.16
CA CYS A 266 0.47 -12.50 6.49
C CYS A 266 0.38 -12.09 7.96
N GLY A 267 -0.77 -11.52 8.33
CA GLY A 267 -1.06 -11.14 9.70
C GLY A 267 -2.01 -9.96 9.75
N MET A 268 -2.25 -9.43 10.92
CA MET A 268 -3.03 -8.21 11.04
C MET A 268 -2.24 -7.02 10.49
N PHE A 269 -2.94 -6.05 9.89
CA PHE A 269 -2.31 -4.79 9.51
C PHE A 269 -1.61 -4.19 10.74
N ARG A 270 -0.37 -3.70 10.60
CA ARG A 270 0.49 -3.19 11.70
C ARG A 270 1.03 -4.25 12.69
N SER A 271 0.99 -5.53 12.37
CA SER A 271 1.57 -6.60 13.18
C SER A 271 3.10 -6.76 13.04
N GLY A 272 3.75 -6.04 12.12
CA GLY A 272 5.19 -6.13 11.86
C GLY A 272 5.56 -6.87 10.57
N SER A 273 4.62 -7.11 9.67
CA SER A 273 4.85 -7.81 8.40
C SER A 273 5.92 -7.16 7.52
N THR A 274 5.95 -5.82 7.45
CA THR A 274 7.00 -5.09 6.71
C THR A 274 8.38 -5.27 7.36
N LEU A 275 8.47 -5.31 8.69
CA LEU A 275 9.72 -5.59 9.41
C LEU A 275 10.23 -7.00 9.11
N CYS A 276 9.35 -7.99 9.21
CA CYS A 276 9.67 -9.38 8.88
C CYS A 276 10.18 -9.52 7.45
N GLU A 277 9.51 -8.89 6.49
CA GLU A 277 9.91 -8.88 5.08
C GLU A 277 11.28 -8.23 4.88
N GLN A 278 11.56 -7.08 5.51
CA GLN A 278 12.86 -6.39 5.42
C GLN A 278 14.00 -7.24 5.95
N VAL A 279 13.78 -7.92 7.06
CA VAL A 279 14.77 -8.86 7.62
C VAL A 279 15.08 -9.97 6.63
N LEU A 280 14.06 -10.61 6.07
CA LEU A 280 14.23 -11.68 5.08
C LEU A 280 14.88 -11.19 3.79
N ALA A 281 14.42 -10.05 3.26
CA ALA A 281 14.94 -9.48 2.02
C ALA A 281 16.37 -8.91 2.14
N SER A 282 16.90 -8.82 3.35
CA SER A 282 18.34 -8.57 3.56
C SER A 282 19.19 -9.82 3.33
N HIS A 283 18.58 -11.00 3.21
CA HIS A 283 19.28 -12.22 2.82
C HIS A 283 19.45 -12.27 1.29
N PRO A 284 20.65 -12.63 0.77
CA PRO A 284 20.93 -12.59 -0.68
C PRO A 284 20.08 -13.54 -1.53
N GLU A 285 19.52 -14.60 -0.95
CA GLU A 285 18.64 -15.55 -1.64
C GLU A 285 17.16 -15.14 -1.63
N VAL A 286 16.80 -14.04 -0.97
CA VAL A 286 15.41 -13.57 -0.87
C VAL A 286 15.25 -12.25 -1.60
N THR A 287 14.38 -12.23 -2.57
CA THR A 287 13.96 -10.99 -3.27
C THR A 287 12.67 -10.46 -2.65
N MET A 288 12.65 -9.18 -2.32
CA MET A 288 11.46 -8.50 -1.83
C MET A 288 10.41 -8.38 -2.94
N GLY A 289 9.25 -8.99 -2.76
CA GLY A 289 8.11 -8.82 -3.66
C GLY A 289 7.12 -7.75 -3.20
N GLY A 290 7.09 -7.44 -1.91
CA GLY A 290 6.13 -6.49 -1.34
C GLY A 290 4.68 -7.01 -1.36
N GLU A 291 3.73 -6.10 -1.53
CA GLU A 291 2.29 -6.41 -1.56
C GLU A 291 1.84 -6.80 -2.98
N LEU A 292 2.19 -8.02 -3.41
CA LEU A 292 1.84 -8.50 -4.75
C LEU A 292 0.32 -8.60 -4.94
N ALA A 293 -0.20 -8.04 -6.03
CA ALA A 293 -1.60 -8.20 -6.42
C ALA A 293 -1.89 -9.55 -7.10
N LEU A 294 -0.84 -10.31 -7.42
CA LEU A 294 -0.90 -11.48 -8.29
C LEU A 294 -1.89 -12.55 -7.81
N LEU A 295 -1.79 -12.99 -6.54
CA LEU A 295 -2.70 -14.02 -6.01
C LEU A 295 -4.15 -13.51 -5.89
N PRO A 296 -4.44 -12.33 -5.31
CA PRO A 296 -5.80 -11.79 -5.27
C PRO A 296 -6.43 -11.61 -6.66
N ASP A 297 -5.69 -11.12 -7.65
CA ASP A 297 -6.19 -10.90 -9.01
C ASP A 297 -6.50 -12.23 -9.71
N LEU A 298 -5.67 -13.24 -9.50
CA LEU A 298 -5.93 -14.59 -10.01
C LEU A 298 -7.17 -15.20 -9.36
N ILE A 299 -7.33 -15.07 -8.04
CA ILE A 299 -8.52 -15.53 -7.33
C ILE A 299 -9.77 -14.82 -7.86
N ALA A 300 -9.76 -13.49 -7.97
CA ALA A 300 -10.90 -12.72 -8.46
C ALA A 300 -11.32 -13.13 -9.88
N ARG A 301 -10.35 -13.43 -10.76
CA ARG A 301 -10.58 -13.79 -12.15
C ARG A 301 -10.98 -15.25 -12.33
N MET A 302 -10.35 -16.19 -11.62
CA MET A 302 -10.49 -17.62 -11.88
C MET A 302 -11.41 -18.33 -10.88
N LEU A 303 -11.66 -17.74 -9.72
CA LEU A 303 -12.51 -18.28 -8.66
C LEU A 303 -13.48 -17.19 -8.15
N PRO A 304 -14.32 -16.60 -9.04
CA PRO A 304 -15.29 -15.59 -8.61
C PRO A 304 -16.28 -16.21 -7.62
N GLY A 305 -16.42 -15.57 -6.44
CA GLY A 305 -17.16 -16.12 -5.31
C GLY A 305 -16.36 -17.08 -4.42
N TYR A 306 -15.03 -16.95 -4.41
CA TYR A 306 -14.18 -17.67 -3.44
C TYR A 306 -14.59 -17.38 -1.99
N PRO A 307 -14.68 -18.40 -1.08
CA PRO A 307 -14.18 -19.77 -1.24
C PRO A 307 -15.16 -20.78 -1.89
N GLU A 308 -16.43 -20.46 -2.01
CA GLU A 308 -17.46 -21.39 -2.50
C GLU A 308 -17.19 -21.85 -3.94
N ALA A 309 -16.59 -21.01 -4.75
CA ALA A 309 -16.18 -21.34 -6.13
C ALA A 309 -15.21 -22.54 -6.21
N LEU A 310 -14.51 -22.86 -5.11
CA LEU A 310 -13.64 -24.04 -5.05
C LEU A 310 -14.41 -25.36 -5.13
N GLU A 311 -15.69 -25.40 -4.74
CA GLU A 311 -16.51 -26.64 -4.84
C GLU A 311 -16.68 -27.09 -6.29
N GLY A 312 -16.84 -26.12 -7.20
CA GLY A 312 -16.96 -26.36 -8.64
C GLY A 312 -15.64 -26.38 -9.41
N ALA A 313 -14.56 -25.95 -8.78
CA ALA A 313 -13.26 -25.88 -9.42
C ALA A 313 -12.60 -27.25 -9.53
N GLY A 314 -12.52 -27.78 -10.74
CA GLY A 314 -11.79 -29.01 -11.02
C GLY A 314 -10.27 -28.85 -10.77
N SER A 315 -9.60 -29.97 -10.51
CA SER A 315 -8.13 -29.97 -10.26
C SER A 315 -7.30 -29.33 -11.39
N ALA A 316 -7.81 -29.36 -12.62
CA ALA A 316 -7.16 -28.69 -13.76
C ALA A 316 -7.17 -27.17 -13.62
N ALA A 317 -8.30 -26.56 -13.21
CA ALA A 317 -8.39 -25.13 -13.00
C ALA A 317 -7.47 -24.64 -11.88
N LEU A 318 -7.39 -25.40 -10.77
CA LEU A 318 -6.50 -25.07 -9.67
C LEU A 318 -5.01 -25.20 -10.04
N ARG A 319 -4.64 -26.23 -10.83
CA ARG A 319 -3.27 -26.31 -11.42
C ARG A 319 -2.97 -25.15 -12.36
N THR A 320 -3.95 -24.73 -13.17
CA THR A 320 -3.77 -23.55 -14.05
C THR A 320 -3.57 -22.28 -13.20
N LEU A 321 -4.29 -22.12 -12.10
CA LEU A 321 -4.10 -20.99 -11.17
C LEU A 321 -2.70 -21.03 -10.55
N ALA A 322 -2.24 -22.19 -10.08
CA ALA A 322 -0.91 -22.36 -9.53
C ALA A 322 0.19 -22.00 -10.55
N GLY A 323 0.05 -22.50 -11.79
CA GLY A 323 0.96 -22.17 -12.89
C GLY A 323 0.97 -20.68 -13.22
N ALA A 324 -0.21 -20.06 -13.34
CA ALA A 324 -0.32 -18.63 -13.64
C ALA A 324 0.30 -17.74 -12.53
N TYR A 325 0.18 -18.13 -11.25
CA TYR A 325 0.87 -17.44 -10.16
C TYR A 325 2.38 -17.58 -10.30
N HIS A 326 2.86 -18.80 -10.52
CA HIS A 326 4.30 -19.05 -10.66
C HIS A 326 4.89 -18.32 -11.88
N ASP A 327 4.23 -18.36 -13.03
CA ASP A 327 4.66 -17.67 -14.27
C ASP A 327 4.71 -16.16 -14.04
N GLY A 328 3.70 -15.59 -13.38
CA GLY A 328 3.68 -14.16 -13.01
C GLY A 328 4.80 -13.78 -12.07
N LEU A 329 5.10 -14.64 -11.09
CA LEU A 329 6.21 -14.44 -10.16
C LEU A 329 7.57 -14.51 -10.87
N ALA A 330 7.77 -15.52 -11.74
CA ALA A 330 8.99 -15.68 -12.51
C ALA A 330 9.20 -14.54 -13.53
N ALA A 331 8.13 -14.06 -14.15
CA ALA A 331 8.19 -12.93 -15.08
C ALA A 331 8.57 -11.62 -14.35
N SER A 332 8.05 -11.41 -13.14
CA SER A 332 8.35 -10.21 -12.33
C SER A 332 9.75 -10.28 -11.68
N PHE A 333 10.23 -11.47 -11.36
CA PHE A 333 11.48 -11.69 -10.63
C PHE A 333 12.34 -12.81 -11.28
N PRO A 334 12.83 -12.62 -12.52
CA PRO A 334 13.39 -13.70 -13.33
C PRO A 334 14.69 -14.31 -12.79
N GLN A 335 15.37 -13.64 -11.87
CA GLN A 335 16.63 -14.12 -11.26
C GLN A 335 16.49 -14.51 -9.78
N ALA A 336 15.27 -14.44 -9.23
CA ALA A 336 15.05 -14.70 -7.82
C ALA A 336 15.08 -16.21 -7.51
N VAL A 337 15.65 -16.56 -6.37
CA VAL A 337 15.59 -17.93 -5.78
C VAL A 337 14.33 -18.07 -4.95
N GLN A 338 14.10 -17.11 -4.06
CA GLN A 338 12.88 -17.00 -3.26
C GLN A 338 12.34 -15.56 -3.37
N VAL A 339 11.02 -15.41 -3.35
CA VAL A 339 10.35 -14.10 -3.41
C VAL A 339 9.35 -13.99 -2.26
N SER A 340 9.41 -12.89 -1.50
CA SER A 340 8.39 -12.61 -0.50
C SER A 340 7.11 -12.10 -1.18
N ASP A 341 5.97 -12.67 -0.80
CA ASP A 341 4.62 -12.13 -1.08
C ASP A 341 4.03 -11.69 0.25
N LYS A 342 4.23 -10.41 0.57
CA LYS A 342 3.84 -9.83 1.84
C LYS A 342 2.55 -9.02 1.68
N ARG A 343 1.43 -9.69 1.91
CA ARG A 343 0.13 -9.05 2.08
C ARG A 343 -0.48 -9.46 3.41
N THR A 344 -0.95 -8.49 4.16
CA THR A 344 -1.62 -8.78 5.44
C THR A 344 -2.77 -9.73 5.25
N GLU A 345 -3.56 -9.56 4.17
CA GLU A 345 -4.74 -10.36 3.84
C GLU A 345 -4.44 -11.78 3.32
N ASN A 346 -3.19 -12.16 3.09
CA ASN A 346 -2.84 -13.53 2.71
C ASN A 346 -3.36 -14.56 3.73
N PHE A 347 -3.65 -14.15 4.97
CA PHE A 347 -4.29 -15.03 5.95
C PHE A 347 -5.66 -15.56 5.49
N LEU A 348 -6.38 -14.84 4.62
CA LEU A 348 -7.64 -15.30 4.02
C LEU A 348 -7.44 -16.42 3.00
N HIS A 349 -6.22 -16.63 2.55
CA HIS A 349 -5.89 -17.53 1.45
C HIS A 349 -4.97 -18.69 1.86
N ILE A 350 -4.63 -18.84 3.16
CA ILE A 350 -3.69 -19.88 3.64
C ILE A 350 -4.11 -21.28 3.17
N GLY A 351 -5.39 -21.63 3.29
CA GLY A 351 -5.89 -22.93 2.82
C GLY A 351 -5.66 -23.15 1.33
N LEU A 352 -5.94 -22.16 0.50
CA LEU A 352 -5.67 -22.20 -0.95
C LEU A 352 -4.16 -22.23 -1.24
N ILE A 353 -3.37 -21.39 -0.59
CA ILE A 353 -1.91 -21.35 -0.74
C ILE A 353 -1.31 -22.73 -0.45
N LYS A 354 -1.71 -23.38 0.63
CA LYS A 354 -1.22 -24.72 1.01
C LYS A 354 -1.71 -25.85 0.10
N LEU A 355 -2.79 -25.62 -0.66
CA LEU A 355 -3.22 -26.53 -1.73
C LEU A 355 -2.42 -26.33 -3.01
N LEU A 356 -2.18 -25.08 -3.42
CA LEU A 356 -1.50 -24.73 -4.66
C LEU A 356 0.02 -24.82 -4.55
N PHE A 357 0.58 -24.54 -3.38
CA PHE A 357 2.01 -24.49 -3.09
C PHE A 357 2.31 -25.22 -1.76
N PRO A 358 2.27 -26.56 -1.72
CA PRO A 358 2.43 -27.33 -0.47
C PRO A 358 3.72 -27.00 0.28
N GLU A 359 4.80 -26.73 -0.45
CA GLU A 359 6.13 -26.39 0.10
C GLU A 359 6.30 -24.91 0.47
N ALA A 360 5.31 -24.05 0.15
CA ALA A 360 5.43 -22.63 0.43
C ALA A 360 5.56 -22.35 1.93
N ARG A 361 6.51 -21.48 2.28
CA ARG A 361 6.71 -21.00 3.65
C ARG A 361 5.67 -19.92 3.93
N ILE A 362 4.97 -20.03 5.06
CA ILE A 362 3.94 -19.07 5.49
C ILE A 362 4.36 -18.51 6.85
N ILE A 363 4.56 -17.22 6.89
CA ILE A 363 4.94 -16.49 8.09
C ILE A 363 3.75 -15.67 8.55
N HIS A 364 3.29 -15.96 9.75
CA HIS A 364 2.22 -15.26 10.43
C HIS A 364 2.81 -14.26 11.42
N THR A 365 2.62 -12.96 11.19
CA THR A 365 3.15 -11.92 12.06
C THR A 365 2.15 -11.56 13.16
N GLU A 366 2.64 -11.56 14.41
CA GLU A 366 1.84 -11.38 15.62
C GLU A 366 2.34 -10.18 16.44
N ARG A 367 1.40 -9.45 17.03
CA ARG A 367 1.66 -8.31 17.91
C ARG A 367 0.50 -8.13 18.88
N ASP A 368 0.77 -7.43 20.00
CA ASP A 368 -0.27 -7.04 20.95
C ASP A 368 -1.47 -6.36 20.25
N PRO A 369 -2.71 -6.84 20.47
CA PRO A 369 -3.89 -6.34 19.76
C PRO A 369 -4.24 -4.88 20.08
N LEU A 370 -3.93 -4.39 21.27
CA LEU A 370 -4.17 -2.99 21.63
C LEU A 370 -3.15 -2.07 20.95
N ASP A 371 -1.89 -2.51 20.84
CA ASP A 371 -0.87 -1.81 20.06
C ASP A 371 -1.25 -1.74 18.57
N ILE A 372 -1.80 -2.83 18.02
CA ILE A 372 -2.33 -2.88 16.65
C ILE A 372 -3.49 -1.90 16.51
N ALA A 373 -4.47 -1.92 17.42
CA ALA A 373 -5.65 -1.06 17.36
C ALA A 373 -5.27 0.42 17.35
N VAL A 374 -4.42 0.87 18.28
CA VAL A 374 -3.89 2.25 18.30
C VAL A 374 -3.12 2.55 17.03
N SER A 375 -2.27 1.63 16.57
CA SER A 375 -1.45 1.86 15.39
C SER A 375 -2.27 2.03 14.11
N ILE A 376 -3.41 1.33 13.97
CA ILE A 376 -4.35 1.47 12.87
C ILE A 376 -5.14 2.78 13.01
N TYR A 377 -5.71 3.03 14.20
CA TYR A 377 -6.60 4.18 14.45
C TYR A 377 -5.91 5.53 14.28
N PHE A 378 -4.59 5.59 14.44
CA PHE A 378 -3.75 6.78 14.28
C PHE A 378 -3.18 6.97 12.87
N LEU A 379 -3.63 6.20 11.88
CA LEU A 379 -3.17 6.29 10.50
C LEU A 379 -4.25 6.80 9.55
N HIS A 380 -3.84 7.68 8.63
CA HIS A 380 -4.69 8.07 7.52
C HIS A 380 -4.67 6.96 6.46
N LEU A 381 -5.64 6.06 6.52
CA LEU A 381 -5.77 4.93 5.60
C LEU A 381 -6.85 5.19 4.55
N ASP A 382 -6.66 4.62 3.36
CA ASP A 382 -7.60 4.74 2.25
C ASP A 382 -8.86 3.85 2.44
N HIS A 383 -9.74 3.83 1.44
CA HIS A 383 -11.00 3.09 1.47
C HIS A 383 -10.83 1.55 1.46
N ARG A 384 -9.63 1.05 1.11
CA ARG A 384 -9.35 -0.40 1.08
C ARG A 384 -9.21 -1.01 2.46
N VAL A 385 -9.12 -0.20 3.52
CA VAL A 385 -9.10 -0.65 4.92
C VAL A 385 -10.34 -0.11 5.64
N PRO A 386 -11.55 -0.64 5.35
CA PRO A 386 -12.81 -0.05 5.79
C PRO A 386 -13.01 -0.05 7.30
N TYR A 387 -12.43 -1.01 8.01
CA TYR A 387 -12.52 -1.14 9.47
C TYR A 387 -11.63 -0.16 10.25
N ALA A 388 -10.75 0.60 9.60
CA ALA A 388 -9.70 1.37 10.27
C ALA A 388 -10.20 2.60 11.07
N HIS A 389 -11.41 3.08 10.79
CA HIS A 389 -11.93 4.35 11.29
C HIS A 389 -12.73 4.26 12.59
N ASP A 390 -13.05 3.05 13.05
CA ASP A 390 -13.80 2.78 14.26
C ASP A 390 -13.11 1.69 15.09
N LEU A 391 -12.95 1.92 16.39
CA LEU A 391 -12.26 0.98 17.28
C LEU A 391 -13.03 -0.32 17.46
N GLY A 392 -14.36 -0.29 17.44
CA GLY A 392 -15.20 -1.48 17.49
C GLY A 392 -15.09 -2.31 16.23
N ASP A 393 -14.95 -1.67 15.06
CA ASP A 393 -14.72 -2.35 13.78
C ASP A 393 -13.31 -2.96 13.71
N ILE A 394 -12.29 -2.26 14.23
CA ILE A 394 -10.94 -2.81 14.35
C ILE A 394 -10.94 -4.06 15.25
N ALA A 395 -11.60 -3.98 16.41
CA ALA A 395 -11.71 -5.12 17.33
C ALA A 395 -12.47 -6.30 16.71
N HIS A 396 -13.57 -6.02 16.02
CA HIS A 396 -14.37 -7.04 15.32
C HIS A 396 -13.53 -7.73 14.21
N TYR A 397 -12.86 -6.95 13.35
CA TYR A 397 -12.01 -7.50 12.30
C TYR A 397 -10.87 -8.36 12.88
N TYR A 398 -10.24 -7.88 13.96
CA TYR A 398 -9.20 -8.63 14.68
C TYR A 398 -9.75 -9.94 15.26
N THR A 399 -10.95 -9.95 15.80
CA THR A 399 -11.60 -11.17 16.31
C THR A 399 -11.84 -12.18 15.20
N GLN A 400 -12.36 -11.74 14.05
CA GLN A 400 -12.57 -12.63 12.91
C GLN A 400 -11.25 -13.16 12.34
N TYR A 401 -10.23 -12.31 12.27
CA TYR A 401 -8.88 -12.71 11.91
C TYR A 401 -8.33 -13.79 12.84
N ARG A 402 -8.42 -13.61 14.16
CA ARG A 402 -7.97 -14.63 15.14
C ARG A 402 -8.71 -15.94 14.99
N ARG A 403 -10.04 -15.89 14.78
CA ARG A 403 -10.88 -17.06 14.57
C ARG A 403 -10.39 -17.89 13.38
N LEU A 404 -10.05 -17.24 12.27
CA LEU A 404 -9.55 -17.91 11.08
C LEU A 404 -8.10 -18.41 11.30
N MET A 405 -7.25 -17.64 11.94
CA MET A 405 -5.87 -18.07 12.22
C MET A 405 -5.82 -19.27 13.18
N ALA A 406 -6.71 -19.33 14.17
CA ALA A 406 -6.84 -20.52 15.02
C ALA A 406 -7.19 -21.77 14.21
N HIS A 407 -8.12 -21.63 13.25
CA HIS A 407 -8.47 -22.73 12.34
C HIS A 407 -7.27 -23.15 11.45
N TRP A 408 -6.51 -22.19 10.90
CA TRP A 408 -5.30 -22.52 10.14
C TRP A 408 -4.23 -23.17 11.00
N GLN A 409 -4.09 -22.73 12.26
CA GLN A 409 -3.15 -23.34 13.21
C GLN A 409 -3.52 -24.79 13.54
N GLU A 410 -4.81 -25.09 13.64
CA GLU A 410 -5.29 -26.48 13.81
C GLU A 410 -5.00 -27.35 12.60
N LEU A 411 -5.18 -26.83 11.38
CA LEU A 411 -5.00 -27.56 10.14
C LEU A 411 -3.54 -27.74 9.71
N PHE A 412 -2.71 -26.70 9.89
CA PHE A 412 -1.37 -26.59 9.31
C PHE A 412 -0.27 -26.28 10.34
N GLY A 413 -0.58 -26.26 11.62
CA GLY A 413 0.26 -25.82 12.75
C GLY A 413 1.78 -25.78 12.49
N PRO A 414 2.44 -26.95 12.30
CA PRO A 414 3.90 -26.99 12.08
C PRO A 414 4.37 -26.34 10.78
N GLU A 415 3.45 -26.12 9.82
CA GLU A 415 3.73 -25.49 8.52
C GLU A 415 3.60 -23.98 8.55
N LEU A 416 3.15 -23.39 9.68
CA LEU A 416 3.00 -21.95 9.88
C LEU A 416 4.03 -21.46 10.91
N TYR A 417 4.81 -20.44 10.55
CA TYR A 417 5.75 -19.84 11.47
C TYR A 417 5.16 -18.58 12.10
N GLY A 418 5.10 -18.54 13.44
CA GLY A 418 4.70 -17.36 14.20
C GLY A 418 5.87 -16.40 14.38
N PHE A 419 5.82 -15.25 13.72
CA PHE A 419 6.77 -14.16 13.92
C PHE A 419 6.24 -13.21 14.97
N ASP A 420 6.66 -13.37 16.22
CA ASP A 420 6.30 -12.48 17.34
C ASP A 420 7.13 -11.19 17.28
N TYR A 421 6.44 -10.07 17.03
CA TYR A 421 7.03 -8.75 16.97
C TYR A 421 7.74 -8.35 18.27
N ALA A 422 7.13 -8.63 19.43
CA ALA A 422 7.71 -8.25 20.72
C ALA A 422 8.97 -9.03 21.01
N ARG A 423 8.97 -10.33 20.72
CA ARG A 423 10.14 -11.19 20.82
C ARG A 423 11.25 -10.74 19.87
N PHE A 424 10.91 -10.43 18.63
CA PHE A 424 11.89 -9.91 17.67
C PHE A 424 12.56 -8.62 18.14
N VAL A 425 11.78 -7.69 18.71
CA VAL A 425 12.31 -6.41 19.21
C VAL A 425 13.19 -6.59 20.46
N THR A 426 12.94 -7.62 21.27
CA THR A 426 13.68 -7.87 22.52
C THR A 426 14.90 -8.76 22.32
N ASP A 427 14.83 -9.72 21.39
CA ASP A 427 15.90 -10.67 21.05
C ASP A 427 15.97 -10.88 19.54
N GLN A 428 16.50 -9.88 18.85
CA GLN A 428 16.58 -9.86 17.39
C GLN A 428 17.36 -11.06 16.83
N ARG A 429 18.50 -11.42 17.47
CA ARG A 429 19.39 -12.47 16.95
C ARG A 429 18.70 -13.82 16.93
N THR A 430 18.21 -14.27 18.07
CA THR A 430 17.54 -15.57 18.16
C THR A 430 16.29 -15.64 17.28
N ALA A 431 15.49 -14.55 17.22
CA ALA A 431 14.32 -14.50 16.37
C ALA A 431 14.68 -14.55 14.88
N THR A 432 15.78 -13.90 14.46
CA THR A 432 16.28 -13.96 13.07
C THR A 432 16.80 -15.36 12.74
N GLU A 433 17.57 -16.01 13.63
CA GLU A 433 18.05 -17.37 13.43
C GLU A 433 16.89 -18.35 13.21
N GLN A 434 15.84 -18.24 14.00
CA GLN A 434 14.64 -19.09 13.88
C GLN A 434 13.85 -18.81 12.59
N LEU A 435 13.71 -17.55 12.21
CA LEU A 435 13.05 -17.14 10.97
C LEU A 435 13.78 -17.69 9.73
N LEU A 436 15.10 -17.54 9.68
CA LEU A 436 15.92 -18.06 8.59
C LEU A 436 15.89 -19.58 8.52
N ALA A 437 16.02 -20.26 9.67
CA ALA A 437 15.91 -21.71 9.74
C ALA A 437 14.56 -22.23 9.22
N TYR A 438 13.44 -21.57 9.55
CA TYR A 438 12.13 -21.92 9.01
C TYR A 438 12.04 -21.75 7.49
N CYS A 439 12.74 -20.76 6.92
CA CYS A 439 12.78 -20.50 5.48
C CYS A 439 13.84 -21.34 4.73
N ASP A 440 14.51 -22.29 5.39
CA ASP A 440 15.64 -23.08 4.86
C ASP A 440 16.79 -22.18 4.34
N LEU A 441 17.02 -21.07 5.03
CA LEU A 441 18.06 -20.11 4.70
C LEU A 441 19.24 -20.23 5.69
N PRO A 442 20.50 -20.21 5.22
CA PRO A 442 21.64 -20.13 6.11
C PRO A 442 21.69 -18.78 6.84
N TRP A 443 22.41 -18.74 7.96
CA TRP A 443 22.63 -17.48 8.66
C TRP A 443 23.33 -16.46 7.77
N ASN A 444 22.84 -15.21 7.77
CA ASN A 444 23.47 -14.09 7.11
C ASN A 444 23.41 -12.85 8.01
N GLU A 445 24.57 -12.25 8.27
CA GLU A 445 24.67 -11.07 9.17
C GLU A 445 23.94 -9.82 8.62
N ALA A 446 23.73 -9.72 7.31
CA ALA A 446 22.97 -8.63 6.70
C ALA A 446 21.53 -8.53 7.24
N CYS A 447 20.93 -9.66 7.66
CA CYS A 447 19.60 -9.70 8.26
C CYS A 447 19.53 -8.96 9.62
N MET A 448 20.65 -8.78 10.30
CA MET A 448 20.74 -7.97 11.52
C MET A 448 20.76 -6.46 11.23
N ALA A 449 21.20 -6.06 10.04
CA ALA A 449 21.31 -4.69 9.60
C ALA A 449 20.21 -4.30 8.58
N PHE A 450 19.04 -4.91 8.65
CA PHE A 450 17.91 -4.75 7.72
C PHE A 450 17.55 -3.29 7.43
N HIS A 451 17.75 -2.38 8.39
CA HIS A 451 17.47 -0.95 8.27
C HIS A 451 18.42 -0.21 7.32
N ALA A 452 19.57 -0.82 6.99
CA ALA A 452 20.54 -0.29 6.03
C ALA A 452 20.26 -0.71 4.58
N ALA A 453 19.29 -1.61 4.36
CA ALA A 453 18.96 -2.08 3.02
C ALA A 453 18.39 -0.95 2.15
N ALA A 454 18.90 -0.81 0.93
CA ALA A 454 18.49 0.23 -0.04
C ALA A 454 17.17 -0.10 -0.77
N SER A 455 16.25 -0.83 -0.15
CA SER A 455 14.98 -1.24 -0.76
C SER A 455 13.96 -0.11 -0.79
N VAL A 456 13.19 -0.01 -1.88
CA VAL A 456 12.03 0.90 -1.95
C VAL A 456 10.89 0.29 -1.14
N VAL A 457 10.44 0.97 -0.09
CA VAL A 457 9.37 0.50 0.80
C VAL A 457 8.14 1.39 0.64
N ARG A 458 7.10 0.87 0.02
CA ARG A 458 5.82 1.57 -0.22
C ARG A 458 4.73 1.10 0.75
N THR A 459 4.97 1.20 2.05
CA THR A 459 3.99 0.83 3.08
C THR A 459 3.86 1.93 4.12
N ALA A 460 2.76 1.90 4.88
CA ALA A 460 2.55 2.81 6.02
C ALA A 460 3.66 2.71 7.11
N SER A 461 4.58 1.73 7.00
CA SER A 461 5.67 1.49 7.93
C SER A 461 7.04 1.97 7.42
N VAL A 462 7.11 2.67 6.26
CA VAL A 462 8.37 3.06 5.58
C VAL A 462 9.42 3.65 6.52
N TRP A 463 9.04 4.59 7.37
CA TRP A 463 9.98 5.24 8.31
C TRP A 463 10.34 4.39 9.51
N GLN A 464 9.50 3.42 9.86
CA GLN A 464 9.70 2.56 11.02
C GLN A 464 10.75 1.49 10.75
N VAL A 465 10.73 0.88 9.56
CA VAL A 465 11.66 -0.19 9.18
C VAL A 465 13.05 0.32 8.75
N ARG A 466 13.19 1.63 8.53
CA ARG A 466 14.47 2.30 8.19
C ARG A 466 15.23 2.84 9.42
N LYS A 467 14.67 2.70 10.61
CA LYS A 467 15.36 3.01 11.85
C LYS A 467 15.96 1.73 12.45
N PRO A 468 17.08 1.82 13.18
CA PRO A 468 17.51 0.73 14.05
C PRO A 468 16.36 0.30 14.94
N LEU A 469 16.36 -0.95 15.34
CA LEU A 469 15.29 -1.53 16.15
C LEU A 469 15.03 -0.70 17.40
N TYR A 470 13.78 -0.33 17.65
CA TYR A 470 13.38 0.51 18.79
C TYR A 470 12.22 -0.13 19.57
N ARG A 471 12.21 0.10 20.88
CA ARG A 471 11.24 -0.53 21.81
C ARG A 471 9.99 0.33 22.08
N SER A 472 9.98 1.60 21.67
CA SER A 472 8.88 2.53 21.99
C SER A 472 7.54 2.19 21.33
N SER A 473 7.54 1.23 20.41
CA SER A 473 6.30 0.71 19.80
C SER A 473 5.66 -0.44 20.59
N LEU A 474 6.35 -0.98 21.60
CA LEU A 474 5.81 -2.00 22.51
C LEU A 474 5.03 -1.33 23.64
N GLY A 475 3.83 -1.82 23.92
CA GLY A 475 2.99 -1.32 24.99
C GLY A 475 2.37 0.05 24.72
N ARG A 476 2.36 0.54 23.47
CA ARG A 476 1.74 1.82 23.11
C ARG A 476 0.25 1.86 23.48
N GLY A 477 -0.45 0.73 23.38
CA GLY A 477 -1.84 0.60 23.79
C GLY A 477 -2.10 0.90 25.27
N GLN A 478 -1.09 0.77 26.14
CA GLN A 478 -1.21 1.07 27.56
C GLN A 478 -1.41 2.56 27.83
N HIS A 479 -0.84 3.45 26.98
CA HIS A 479 -1.03 4.90 27.09
C HIS A 479 -2.48 5.34 26.79
N TYR A 480 -3.26 4.46 26.18
CA TYR A 480 -4.65 4.67 25.75
C TYR A 480 -5.61 3.67 26.44
N ALA A 481 -5.24 3.17 27.62
CA ALA A 481 -5.97 2.10 28.30
C ALA A 481 -7.45 2.45 28.55
N GLU A 482 -7.75 3.72 28.87
CA GLU A 482 -9.09 4.22 29.10
C GLU A 482 -9.91 4.23 27.80
N GLN A 483 -9.35 4.80 26.72
CA GLN A 483 -10.00 4.89 25.40
C GLN A 483 -10.18 3.52 24.74
N LEU A 484 -9.31 2.56 25.06
CA LEU A 484 -9.35 1.18 24.53
C LEU A 484 -10.12 0.21 25.44
N ALA A 485 -10.78 0.67 26.50
CA ALA A 485 -11.50 -0.21 27.44
C ALA A 485 -12.54 -1.09 26.72
N GLN A 486 -13.30 -0.51 25.79
CA GLN A 486 -14.29 -1.25 24.99
C GLN A 486 -13.60 -2.27 24.04
N VAL A 487 -12.51 -1.89 23.39
CA VAL A 487 -11.73 -2.82 22.52
C VAL A 487 -11.25 -4.01 23.34
N ARG A 488 -10.68 -3.75 24.53
CA ARG A 488 -10.21 -4.80 25.46
C ARG A 488 -11.33 -5.76 25.85
N ALA A 489 -12.51 -5.23 26.18
CA ALA A 489 -13.66 -6.04 26.53
C ALA A 489 -14.14 -6.93 25.37
N LEU A 490 -14.20 -6.39 24.15
CA LEU A 490 -14.56 -7.15 22.94
C LEU A 490 -13.57 -8.28 22.65
N LEU A 491 -12.28 -8.00 22.76
CA LEU A 491 -11.22 -8.99 22.52
C LEU A 491 -11.20 -10.09 23.60
N ALA A 492 -11.51 -9.75 24.85
CA ALA A 492 -11.57 -10.72 25.95
C ALA A 492 -12.81 -11.64 25.85
N ALA A 493 -13.94 -11.15 25.33
CA ALA A 493 -15.16 -11.94 25.15
C ALA A 493 -15.04 -13.03 24.08
N THR A 494 -13.99 -12.98 23.26
CA THR A 494 -13.76 -13.88 22.12
C THR A 494 -12.45 -14.68 22.25
N ALA A 495 -11.77 -14.57 23.40
CA ALA A 495 -10.59 -15.37 23.74
C ALA A 495 -10.99 -16.69 24.41
#